data_2e6327a795718b1e0d0de9f8ee313c8f
#
_entry.id   2e6327a795718b1e0d0de9f8ee313c8f
#
_cell.length_a   1.000
_cell.length_b   1.000
_cell.length_c   1.000
_cell.angle_alpha   90.00
_cell.angle_beta   90.00
_cell.angle_gamma   90.00
#
_symmetry.space_group_name_H-M   'P 1'
#
loop_
_entity.id
_entity.type
_entity.pdbx_description
1 polymer ?
#
loop_
_entity_poly.entity_id
_entity_poly.type
_entity_poly.pdbx_seq_one_letter_code
_entity_poly.pdbx_strand_id
1 'polypeptide(L)'
;SDVCSSDLTTPGHNPLGALSVLAILAVLLVQVGTGLFAVDVDAFEGGPFSDRVSFDLGRQIAEWHELSFRVLQALVGLHIAAVLFYLVWKRSNLIRPMITGRRTLPADPGFARAPLWRLLAGVVLAAAIAWMLSKGFRF
;
A
#
# COMPACT_ATOMS: atom_id res chain seq x y z
N SER A 1 14.11 -25.34 39.54
CA SER A 1 13.45 -24.04 39.40
C SER A 1 13.49 -23.62 37.92
N ASP A 2 12.46 -24.04 37.23
CA ASP A 2 12.29 -23.79 35.81
C ASP A 2 11.73 -22.39 35.64
N VAL A 3 12.61 -21.48 35.26
CA VAL A 3 12.19 -20.18 34.77
C VAL A 3 11.56 -20.43 33.37
N CYS A 4 10.24 -20.56 33.34
CA CYS A 4 9.46 -20.49 32.14
C CYS A 4 9.70 -19.15 31.46
N SER A 5 10.71 -19.08 30.60
CA SER A 5 10.80 -18.07 29.57
C SER A 5 9.67 -18.36 28.58
N SER A 6 8.49 -17.84 28.87
CA SER A 6 7.42 -17.72 27.88
C SER A 6 7.80 -16.67 26.86
N ASP A 7 8.87 -16.90 26.10
CA ASP A 7 9.04 -16.33 24.80
C ASP A 7 7.95 -16.91 23.89
N LEU A 8 6.75 -16.41 24.11
CA LEU A 8 5.69 -16.47 23.13
C LEU A 8 6.22 -15.68 21.92
N THR A 9 7.03 -16.35 21.10
CA THR A 9 7.24 -15.95 19.72
C THR A 9 5.89 -16.12 19.01
N THR A 10 4.95 -15.25 19.38
CA THR A 10 3.79 -15.04 18.53
C THR A 10 4.34 -14.84 17.12
N PRO A 11 3.85 -15.57 16.11
CA PRO A 11 4.12 -15.27 14.71
C PRO A 11 3.47 -13.91 14.42
N GLY A 12 3.94 -12.92 15.15
CA GLY A 12 3.33 -11.62 15.30
C GLY A 12 4.04 -10.63 14.43
N HIS A 13 3.26 -10.00 13.67
CA HIS A 13 3.53 -8.78 13.01
C HIS A 13 4.32 -7.84 13.92
N ASN A 14 5.49 -7.39 13.48
CA ASN A 14 6.13 -6.24 14.11
C ASN A 14 5.12 -5.07 14.05
N PRO A 15 4.60 -4.56 15.17
CA PRO A 15 3.55 -3.55 15.16
C PRO A 15 3.97 -2.28 14.39
N LEU A 16 5.26 -1.93 14.41
CA LEU A 16 5.82 -0.85 13.60
C LEU A 16 5.76 -1.17 12.10
N GLY A 17 6.01 -2.42 11.71
CA GLY A 17 5.88 -2.86 10.33
C GLY A 17 4.42 -2.78 9.84
N ALA A 18 3.47 -3.23 10.64
CA ALA A 18 2.05 -3.13 10.33
C ALA A 18 1.60 -1.66 10.22
N LEU A 19 2.04 -0.80 11.14
CA LEU A 19 1.73 0.63 11.12
C LEU A 19 2.29 1.31 9.86
N SER A 20 3.51 0.96 9.43
CA SER A 20 4.12 1.52 8.21
C SER A 20 3.31 1.15 6.95
N VAL A 21 2.83 -0.08 6.87
CA VAL A 21 1.98 -0.53 5.75
C VAL A 21 0.64 0.22 5.75
N LEU A 22 0.00 0.35 6.91
CA LEU A 22 -1.25 1.10 7.03
C LEU A 22 -1.07 2.57 6.65
N ALA A 23 0.03 3.20 7.08
CA ALA A 23 0.33 4.58 6.72
C ALA A 23 0.53 4.74 5.20
N ILE A 24 1.30 3.85 4.57
CA ILE A 24 1.50 3.85 3.12
C ILE A 24 0.16 3.69 2.38
N LEU A 25 -0.68 2.74 2.81
CA LEU A 25 -1.99 2.52 2.19
C LEU A 25 -2.92 3.73 2.36
N ALA A 26 -2.93 4.38 3.52
CA ALA A 26 -3.73 5.56 3.77
C ALA A 26 -3.31 6.72 2.86
N VAL A 27 -2.00 7.00 2.74
CA VAL A 27 -1.48 8.04 1.85
C VAL A 27 -1.73 7.68 0.38
N LEU A 28 -1.64 6.39 0.02
CA LEU A 28 -1.95 5.92 -1.33
C LEU A 28 -3.43 6.18 -1.70
N LEU A 29 -4.36 5.97 -0.76
CA LEU A 29 -5.78 6.32 -0.96
C LEU A 29 -5.97 7.81 -1.20
N VAL A 30 -5.28 8.66 -0.43
CA VAL A 30 -5.28 10.12 -0.65
C VAL A 30 -4.70 10.45 -2.02
N GLN A 31 -3.59 9.82 -2.40
CA GLN A 31 -2.93 10.01 -3.69
C GLN A 31 -3.86 9.66 -4.85
N VAL A 32 -4.53 8.52 -4.80
CA VAL A 32 -5.50 8.13 -5.82
C VAL A 32 -6.70 9.08 -5.82
N GLY A 33 -7.28 9.38 -4.66
CA GLY A 33 -8.43 10.26 -4.53
C GLY A 33 -8.16 11.67 -5.09
N THR A 34 -7.05 12.27 -4.72
CA THR A 34 -6.67 13.60 -5.22
C THR A 34 -6.35 13.58 -6.73
N GLY A 35 -5.65 12.54 -7.22
CA GLY A 35 -5.33 12.40 -8.64
C GLY A 35 -6.55 12.28 -9.56
N LEU A 36 -7.70 11.81 -9.05
CA LEU A 36 -8.94 11.75 -9.83
C LEU A 36 -9.48 13.13 -10.21
N PHE A 37 -9.23 14.16 -9.39
CA PHE A 37 -9.79 15.50 -9.53
C PHE A 37 -8.75 16.60 -9.81
N ALA A 38 -7.45 16.27 -9.71
CA ALA A 38 -6.37 17.23 -9.92
C ALA A 38 -6.41 17.79 -11.35
N VAL A 39 -6.07 19.08 -11.47
CA VAL A 39 -5.99 19.79 -12.76
C VAL A 39 -4.61 20.44 -12.88
N ASP A 40 -4.00 20.35 -14.07
CA ASP A 40 -2.72 20.98 -14.35
C ASP A 40 -2.84 22.51 -14.46
N VAL A 41 -1.68 23.21 -14.39
CA VAL A 41 -1.59 24.69 -14.41
C VAL A 41 -2.27 25.29 -15.64
N ASP A 42 -2.09 24.63 -16.78
CA ASP A 42 -2.59 25.10 -18.07
C ASP A 42 -3.99 24.55 -18.41
N ALA A 43 -4.59 23.76 -17.52
CA ALA A 43 -5.88 23.07 -17.69
C ALA A 43 -5.95 22.13 -18.92
N PHE A 44 -4.80 21.75 -19.50
CA PHE A 44 -4.77 20.81 -20.62
C PHE A 44 -4.83 19.37 -20.15
N GLU A 45 -4.29 19.07 -18.97
CA GLU A 45 -4.29 17.75 -18.39
C GLU A 45 -5.01 17.76 -17.03
N GLY A 46 -5.72 16.69 -16.74
CA GLY A 46 -6.43 16.53 -15.48
C GLY A 46 -6.84 15.10 -15.22
N GLY A 47 -7.17 14.82 -13.98
CA GLY A 47 -7.74 13.55 -13.60
C GLY A 47 -9.07 13.26 -14.30
N PRO A 48 -9.54 12.00 -14.31
CA PRO A 48 -10.75 11.60 -15.03
C PRO A 48 -12.04 12.28 -14.55
N PHE A 49 -12.02 12.93 -13.40
CA PHE A 49 -13.14 13.70 -12.84
C PHE A 49 -12.83 15.19 -12.67
N SER A 50 -11.79 15.69 -13.31
CA SER A 50 -11.38 17.09 -13.23
C SER A 50 -12.46 18.06 -13.74
N ASP A 51 -13.28 17.63 -14.69
CA ASP A 51 -14.44 18.38 -15.22
C ASP A 51 -15.61 18.52 -14.22
N ARG A 52 -15.57 17.81 -13.11
CA ARG A 52 -16.62 17.87 -12.06
C ARG A 52 -16.33 18.88 -10.95
N VAL A 53 -15.17 19.51 -10.99
CA VAL A 53 -14.74 20.52 -10.02
C VAL A 53 -14.39 21.82 -10.76
N SER A 54 -14.43 22.95 -10.03
CA SER A 54 -13.95 24.20 -10.59
C SER A 54 -12.44 24.15 -10.80
N PHE A 55 -11.92 24.94 -11.73
CA PHE A 55 -10.49 25.03 -12.01
C PHE A 55 -9.68 25.33 -10.73
N ASP A 56 -10.11 26.32 -9.93
CA ASP A 56 -9.41 26.70 -8.71
C ASP A 56 -9.35 25.55 -7.68
N LEU A 57 -10.46 24.81 -7.53
CA LEU A 57 -10.51 23.65 -6.66
C LEU A 57 -9.63 22.52 -7.20
N GLY A 58 -9.66 22.26 -8.50
CA GLY A 58 -8.81 21.25 -9.14
C GLY A 58 -7.33 21.55 -8.98
N ARG A 59 -6.94 22.83 -9.05
CA ARG A 59 -5.58 23.30 -8.79
C ARG A 59 -5.17 23.08 -7.33
N GLN A 60 -6.04 23.41 -6.39
CA GLN A 60 -5.78 23.17 -4.97
C GLN A 60 -5.63 21.66 -4.67
N ILE A 61 -6.45 20.83 -5.31
CA ILE A 61 -6.34 19.38 -5.21
C ILE A 61 -5.00 18.88 -5.79
N ALA A 62 -4.52 19.47 -6.89
CA ALA A 62 -3.22 19.15 -7.46
C ALA A 62 -2.05 19.42 -6.49
N GLU A 63 -2.11 20.51 -5.72
CA GLU A 63 -1.12 20.81 -4.69
C GLU A 63 -1.12 19.72 -3.57
N TRP A 64 -2.31 19.30 -3.15
CA TRP A 64 -2.44 18.19 -2.18
C TRP A 64 -1.94 16.87 -2.76
N HIS A 65 -2.16 16.63 -4.05
CA HIS A 65 -1.67 15.44 -4.75
C HIS A 65 -0.13 15.42 -4.77
N GLU A 66 0.50 16.54 -5.07
CA GLU A 66 1.95 16.67 -5.05
C GLU A 66 2.52 16.48 -3.63
N LEU A 67 1.89 17.10 -2.63
CA LEU A 67 2.31 16.95 -1.23
C LEU A 67 2.19 15.49 -0.77
N SER A 68 1.05 14.85 -1.05
CA SER A 68 0.83 13.44 -0.68
C SER A 68 1.81 12.51 -1.39
N PHE A 69 2.22 12.81 -2.63
CA PHE A 69 3.24 12.06 -3.35
C PHE A 69 4.61 12.14 -2.66
N ARG A 70 5.02 13.32 -2.22
CA ARG A 70 6.28 13.50 -1.45
C ARG A 70 6.25 12.72 -0.14
N VAL A 71 5.12 12.75 0.57
CA VAL A 71 4.93 11.97 1.81
C VAL A 71 5.00 10.47 1.51
N LEU A 72 4.34 10.01 0.45
CA LEU A 72 4.37 8.62 0.01
C LEU A 72 5.80 8.16 -0.29
N GLN A 73 6.57 8.96 -1.03
CA GLN A 73 7.98 8.65 -1.32
C GLN A 73 8.82 8.52 -0.05
N ALA A 74 8.63 9.42 0.94
CA ALA A 74 9.33 9.36 2.21
C ALA A 74 8.97 8.09 3.01
N LEU A 75 7.67 7.73 3.08
CA LEU A 75 7.21 6.53 3.77
C LEU A 75 7.72 5.25 3.12
N VAL A 76 7.68 5.16 1.78
CA VAL A 76 8.20 4.01 1.04
C VAL A 76 9.72 3.90 1.23
N GLY A 77 10.45 5.01 1.14
CA GLY A 77 11.89 5.04 1.39
C GLY A 77 12.25 4.57 2.79
N LEU A 78 11.53 5.05 3.81
CA LEU A 78 11.70 4.61 5.20
C LEU A 78 11.36 3.12 5.37
N HIS A 79 10.29 2.65 4.73
CA HIS A 79 9.90 1.24 4.76
C HIS A 79 10.99 0.34 4.16
N ILE A 80 11.52 0.70 2.98
CA ILE A 80 12.62 -0.03 2.34
C ILE A 80 13.87 -0.02 3.25
N ALA A 81 14.23 1.13 3.79
CA ALA A 81 15.38 1.26 4.70
C ALA A 81 15.22 0.36 5.94
N ALA A 82 14.03 0.31 6.53
CA ALA A 82 13.73 -0.59 7.65
C ALA A 82 13.88 -2.07 7.25
N VAL A 83 13.34 -2.49 6.10
CA VAL A 83 13.46 -3.87 5.61
C VAL A 83 14.93 -4.24 5.38
N LEU A 84 15.72 -3.36 4.78
CA LEU A 84 17.15 -3.56 4.57
C LEU A 84 17.93 -3.61 5.90
N PHE A 85 17.59 -2.76 6.85
CA PHE A 85 18.17 -2.79 8.19
C PHE A 85 17.92 -4.14 8.88
N TYR A 86 16.71 -4.67 8.82
CA TYR A 86 16.39 -5.99 9.37
C TYR A 86 17.15 -7.10 8.65
N LEU A 87 17.32 -7.00 7.33
CA LEU A 87 18.04 -7.98 6.53
C LEU A 87 19.53 -8.02 6.89
N VAL A 88 20.18 -6.84 6.95
CA VAL A 88 21.64 -6.71 7.13
C VAL A 88 22.02 -6.85 8.60
N TRP A 89 21.38 -6.08 9.49
CA TRP A 89 21.77 -5.99 10.89
C TRP A 89 21.23 -7.14 11.73
N LYS A 90 19.93 -7.41 11.62
CA LYS A 90 19.29 -8.52 12.37
C LYS A 90 19.42 -9.87 11.67
N ARG A 91 20.01 -9.92 10.46
CA ARG A 91 20.17 -11.14 9.63
C ARG A 91 18.85 -11.92 9.46
N SER A 92 17.71 -11.26 9.62
CA SER A 92 16.39 -11.84 9.41
C SER A 92 15.88 -11.48 8.02
N ASN A 93 15.80 -12.48 7.15
CA ASN A 93 15.35 -12.28 5.78
C ASN A 93 13.82 -12.12 5.76
N LEU A 94 13.34 -10.88 5.77
CA LEU A 94 11.92 -10.56 5.65
C LEU A 94 11.45 -10.56 4.19
N ILE A 95 12.36 -10.40 3.23
CA ILE A 95 12.04 -10.29 1.80
C ILE A 95 11.52 -11.62 1.27
N ARG A 96 12.17 -12.74 1.61
CA ARG A 96 11.77 -14.06 1.14
C ARG A 96 10.33 -14.42 1.51
N PRO A 97 9.87 -14.28 2.77
CA PRO A 97 8.47 -14.48 3.12
C PRO A 97 7.51 -13.53 2.42
N MET A 98 7.89 -12.27 2.17
CA MET A 98 7.06 -11.29 1.46
C MET A 98 6.80 -11.69 0.00
N ILE A 99 7.83 -12.24 -0.68
CA ILE A 99 7.71 -12.66 -2.08
C ILE A 99 7.07 -14.04 -2.21
N THR A 100 7.49 -14.99 -1.37
CA THR A 100 7.07 -16.40 -1.49
C THR A 100 5.81 -16.74 -0.70
N GLY A 101 5.40 -15.87 0.23
CA GLY A 101 4.32 -16.14 1.18
C GLY A 101 4.61 -17.30 2.14
N ARG A 102 5.88 -17.76 2.21
CA ARG A 102 6.28 -18.92 2.99
C ARG A 102 7.29 -18.51 4.08
N ARG A 103 6.98 -18.87 5.32
CA ARG A 103 7.89 -18.77 6.46
C ARG A 103 7.96 -20.14 7.14
N THR A 104 9.16 -20.60 7.43
CA THR A 104 9.35 -21.79 8.29
C THR A 104 9.04 -21.39 9.72
N LEU A 105 7.97 -21.95 10.28
CA LEU A 105 7.60 -21.77 11.67
C LEU A 105 7.90 -23.06 12.43
N PRO A 106 8.22 -23.00 13.73
CA PRO A 106 8.47 -24.17 14.55
C PRO A 106 7.24 -25.10 14.68
N ALA A 107 6.04 -24.55 14.51
CA ALA A 107 4.78 -25.30 14.45
C ALA A 107 3.94 -24.78 13.28
N ASP A 108 3.24 -25.69 12.59
CA ASP A 108 2.31 -25.31 11.51
C ASP A 108 1.06 -24.66 12.13
N PRO A 109 0.77 -23.37 11.85
CA PRO A 109 -0.42 -22.70 12.37
C PRO A 109 -1.72 -23.12 11.68
N GLY A 110 -1.69 -24.12 10.80
CA GLY A 110 -2.88 -24.67 10.14
C GLY A 110 -3.58 -23.72 9.16
N PHE A 111 -2.89 -22.68 8.67
CA PHE A 111 -3.48 -21.77 7.69
C PHE A 111 -3.68 -22.46 6.34
N ALA A 112 -4.94 -22.60 5.92
CA ALA A 112 -5.27 -23.03 4.57
C ALA A 112 -4.83 -21.95 3.56
N ARG A 113 -4.21 -22.40 2.48
CA ARG A 113 -3.86 -21.49 1.37
C ARG A 113 -5.12 -20.92 0.75
N ALA A 114 -5.14 -19.62 0.55
CA ALA A 114 -6.21 -19.00 -0.22
C ALA A 114 -6.24 -19.60 -1.64
N PRO A 115 -7.38 -20.03 -2.16
CA PRO A 115 -7.46 -20.60 -3.48
C PRO A 115 -7.16 -19.54 -4.55
N LEU A 116 -6.47 -19.93 -5.60
CA LEU A 116 -5.99 -19.05 -6.68
C LEU A 116 -7.11 -18.21 -7.31
N TRP A 117 -8.33 -18.75 -7.38
CA TRP A 117 -9.47 -18.04 -7.94
C TRP A 117 -9.81 -16.73 -7.21
N ARG A 118 -9.55 -16.64 -5.87
CA ARG A 118 -9.76 -15.40 -5.11
C ARG A 118 -8.78 -14.32 -5.52
N LEU A 119 -7.53 -14.69 -5.79
CA LEU A 119 -6.53 -13.76 -6.32
C LEU A 119 -6.95 -13.26 -7.71
N LEU A 120 -7.34 -14.18 -8.60
CA LEU A 120 -7.79 -13.84 -9.95
C LEU A 120 -9.03 -12.94 -9.92
N ALA A 121 -10.02 -13.27 -9.08
CA ALA A 121 -11.21 -12.43 -8.90
C ALA A 121 -10.84 -11.01 -8.40
N GLY A 122 -9.91 -10.89 -7.46
CA GLY A 122 -9.42 -9.60 -6.98
C GLY A 122 -8.73 -8.79 -8.07
N VAL A 123 -7.89 -9.42 -8.88
CA VAL A 123 -7.20 -8.77 -10.01
C VAL A 123 -8.20 -8.30 -11.07
N VAL A 124 -9.17 -9.13 -11.44
CA VAL A 124 -10.21 -8.77 -12.42
C VAL A 124 -11.05 -7.60 -11.90
N LEU A 125 -11.47 -7.65 -10.64
CA LEU A 125 -12.24 -6.56 -10.03
C LEU A 125 -11.44 -5.25 -10.00
N ALA A 126 -10.16 -5.31 -9.59
CA ALA A 126 -9.29 -4.13 -9.57
C ALA A 126 -9.10 -3.55 -10.98
N ALA A 127 -8.87 -4.39 -11.98
CA ALA A 127 -8.75 -3.97 -13.37
C ALA A 127 -10.05 -3.33 -13.91
N ALA A 128 -11.21 -3.91 -13.59
CA ALA A 128 -12.51 -3.36 -13.97
C ALA A 128 -12.76 -1.98 -13.33
N ILE A 129 -12.46 -1.83 -12.04
CA ILE A 129 -12.59 -0.55 -11.34
C ILE A 129 -11.63 0.47 -11.95
N ALA A 130 -10.37 0.12 -12.19
CA ALA A 130 -9.38 1.01 -12.81
C ALA A 130 -9.84 1.46 -14.21
N TRP A 131 -10.37 0.54 -15.01
CA TRP A 131 -10.92 0.87 -16.32
C TRP A 131 -12.12 1.81 -16.26
N MET A 132 -13.08 1.54 -15.36
CA MET A 132 -14.23 2.43 -15.13
C MET A 132 -13.81 3.83 -14.69
N LEU A 133 -12.85 3.93 -13.78
CA LEU A 133 -12.31 5.21 -13.32
C LEU A 133 -11.60 5.97 -14.44
N SER A 134 -10.81 5.28 -15.27
CA SER A 134 -10.09 5.91 -16.40
C SER A 134 -11.02 6.49 -17.46
N LYS A 135 -12.25 5.96 -17.58
CA LYS A 135 -13.29 6.49 -18.46
C LYS A 135 -14.15 7.60 -17.82
N GLY A 136 -13.89 7.96 -16.56
CA GLY A 136 -14.68 8.95 -15.84
C GLY A 136 -16.16 8.59 -15.70
N PHE A 137 -16.52 7.28 -15.77
CA PHE A 137 -17.90 6.78 -15.87
C PHE A 137 -18.67 7.32 -17.10
N ARG A 138 -17.96 7.72 -18.16
CA ARG A 138 -18.58 8.06 -19.45
C ARG A 138 -18.76 6.79 -20.27
N PHE A 139 -19.98 6.32 -20.36
CA PHE A 139 -20.43 5.22 -21.22
C PHE A 139 -21.24 5.77 -22.38
#